data_18aebfbeeb87e9c60a25855f6cc342ba
#
_entry.id   18aebfbeeb87e9c60a25855f6cc342ba
#
_cell.length_a   1.000
_cell.length_b   1.000
_cell.length_c   1.000
_cell.angle_alpha   90.00
_cell.angle_beta   90.00
_cell.angle_gamma   90.00
#
_symmetry.space_group_name_H-M   'P 1'
#
loop_
_entity.id
_entity.type
_entity.pdbx_description
1 polymer ?
#
loop_
_entity_poly.entity_id
_entity_poly.type
_entity_poly.pdbx_seq_one_letter_code
_entity_poly.pdbx_strand_id
1 'polypeptide(L)'
;MTDIEKVVNRTRNIEKLLRLQFHAEGEGLHELVTSCEERLPHDMVIKLRYIATCRNKVVNEHEAQLEDQQKFIMMCNDCEKELTPRSGRFIWRVAILLMMVMTLAAAGFYYANWDVLTLHLFSK
;
A
#
# COMPACT_ATOMS: atom_id res chain seq x y z
N MET A 1 -0.27 11.02 -23.87
CA MET A 1 -0.17 11.70 -22.55
C MET A 1 1.07 12.54 -22.49
N THR A 2 0.91 13.78 -22.10
CA THR A 2 2.04 14.66 -21.87
C THR A 2 2.74 14.27 -20.57
N ASP A 3 4.04 14.60 -20.47
CA ASP A 3 4.81 14.30 -19.24
C ASP A 3 4.23 15.03 -18.04
N ILE A 4 3.65 16.22 -18.25
CA ILE A 4 3.01 17.00 -17.19
C ILE A 4 1.83 16.23 -16.59
N GLU A 5 0.97 15.63 -17.41
CA GLU A 5 -0.17 14.86 -16.94
C GLU A 5 0.26 13.64 -16.12
N LYS A 6 1.28 12.92 -16.57
CA LYS A 6 1.80 11.78 -15.83
C LYS A 6 2.33 12.20 -14.46
N VAL A 7 3.11 13.26 -14.42
CA VAL A 7 3.69 13.78 -13.18
C VAL A 7 2.60 14.20 -12.21
N VAL A 8 1.61 14.97 -12.69
CA VAL A 8 0.51 15.45 -11.85
C VAL A 8 -0.33 14.29 -11.32
N ASN A 9 -0.67 13.34 -12.18
CA ASN A 9 -1.49 12.18 -11.77
C ASN A 9 -0.78 11.31 -10.75
N ARG A 10 0.52 11.03 -10.95
CA ARG A 10 1.31 10.26 -9.99
C ARG A 10 1.42 10.98 -8.65
N THR A 11 1.67 12.29 -8.69
CA THR A 11 1.76 13.11 -7.48
C THR A 11 0.43 13.12 -6.73
N ARG A 12 -0.69 13.24 -7.43
CA ARG A 12 -2.02 13.20 -6.81
C ARG A 12 -2.29 11.88 -6.11
N ASN A 13 -1.90 10.77 -6.71
CA ASN A 13 -2.07 9.46 -6.10
C ASN A 13 -1.29 9.37 -4.80
N ILE A 14 -0.06 9.86 -4.78
CA ILE A 14 0.78 9.88 -3.58
C ILE A 14 0.17 10.80 -2.52
N GLU A 15 -0.29 11.99 -2.89
CA GLU A 15 -0.97 12.90 -1.97
C GLU A 15 -2.20 12.25 -1.33
N LYS A 16 -2.99 11.57 -2.13
CA LYS A 16 -4.17 10.85 -1.66
C LYS A 16 -3.80 9.75 -0.65
N LEU A 17 -2.76 8.99 -0.93
CA LEU A 17 -2.28 7.94 -0.02
C LEU A 17 -1.80 8.54 1.30
N LEU A 18 -1.07 9.66 1.25
CA LEU A 18 -0.62 10.34 2.46
C LEU A 18 -1.80 10.81 3.32
N ARG A 19 -2.82 11.39 2.69
CA ARG A 19 -4.01 11.85 3.40
C ARG A 19 -4.77 10.70 4.03
N LEU A 20 -4.91 9.59 3.31
CA LEU A 20 -5.67 8.44 3.79
C LEU A 20 -4.92 7.63 4.85
N GLN A 21 -3.63 7.41 4.67
CA GLN A 21 -2.86 6.51 5.53
C GLN A 21 -2.18 7.23 6.71
N PHE A 22 -1.76 8.46 6.51
CA PHE A 22 -1.00 9.20 7.51
C PHE A 22 -1.75 10.42 8.03
N HIS A 23 -2.99 10.63 7.56
CA HIS A 23 -3.81 11.80 7.94
C HIS A 23 -3.09 13.12 7.70
N ALA A 24 -2.30 13.18 6.61
CA ALA A 24 -1.55 14.37 6.26
C ALA A 24 -2.48 15.52 5.88
N GLU A 25 -2.12 16.72 6.27
CA GLU A 25 -2.88 17.94 5.99
C GLU A 25 -2.01 18.93 5.22
N GLY A 26 -2.56 19.53 4.17
CA GLY A 26 -1.87 20.51 3.35
C GLY A 26 -2.43 20.58 1.94
N GLU A 27 -2.07 21.62 1.22
CA GLU A 27 -2.53 21.82 -0.16
C GLU A 27 -1.58 21.25 -1.20
N GLY A 28 -0.33 20.98 -0.84
CA GLY A 28 0.65 20.45 -1.75
C GLY A 28 1.44 19.31 -1.12
N LEU A 29 2.20 18.59 -1.93
CA LEU A 29 2.95 17.44 -1.46
C LEU A 29 3.97 17.81 -0.38
N HIS A 30 4.66 18.95 -0.53
CA HIS A 30 5.61 19.43 0.49
C HIS A 30 4.92 19.66 1.83
N GLU A 31 3.74 20.29 1.82
CA GLU A 31 2.98 20.54 3.05
C GLU A 31 2.47 19.25 3.67
N LEU A 32 2.01 18.32 2.85
CA LEU A 32 1.56 17.01 3.31
C LEU A 32 2.70 16.24 3.97
N VAL A 33 3.88 16.24 3.35
CA VAL A 33 5.07 15.59 3.91
C VAL A 33 5.46 16.24 5.23
N THR A 34 5.47 17.57 5.28
CA THR A 34 5.83 18.30 6.50
C THR A 34 4.87 17.97 7.64
N SER A 35 3.58 17.85 7.34
CA SER A 35 2.57 17.55 8.39
C SER A 35 2.72 16.16 8.99
N CYS A 36 3.24 15.19 8.23
CA CYS A 36 3.41 13.82 8.69
C CYS A 36 4.87 13.34 8.71
N GLU A 37 5.83 14.28 8.65
CA GLU A 37 7.26 13.98 8.58
C GLU A 37 7.74 13.08 9.72
N GLU A 38 7.25 13.32 10.92
CA GLU A 38 7.63 12.52 12.10
C GLU A 38 7.16 11.07 12.02
N ARG A 39 6.10 10.82 11.26
CA ARG A 39 5.51 9.49 11.12
C ARG A 39 6.09 8.71 9.94
N LEU A 40 6.83 9.39 9.05
CA LEU A 40 7.40 8.78 7.86
C LEU A 40 8.86 8.38 8.10
N PRO A 41 9.32 7.27 7.50
CA PRO A 41 10.74 6.96 7.46
C PRO A 41 11.52 8.07 6.76
N HIS A 42 12.74 8.32 7.21
CA HIS A 42 13.58 9.38 6.64
C HIS A 42 13.78 9.22 5.13
N ASP A 43 14.00 8.01 4.67
CA ASP A 43 14.19 7.71 3.25
C ASP A 43 12.95 8.09 2.43
N MET A 44 11.75 7.85 2.99
CA MET A 44 10.50 8.22 2.35
C MET A 44 10.34 9.73 2.24
N VAL A 45 10.72 10.46 3.28
CA VAL A 45 10.66 11.93 3.28
C VAL A 45 11.52 12.49 2.13
N ILE A 46 12.73 11.97 1.97
CA ILE A 46 13.64 12.40 0.89
C ILE A 46 13.02 12.13 -0.48
N LYS A 47 12.48 10.93 -0.69
CA LYS A 47 11.86 10.54 -1.95
C LYS A 47 10.64 11.41 -2.26
N LEU A 48 9.79 11.65 -1.28
CA LEU A 48 8.59 12.45 -1.45
C LEU A 48 8.92 13.90 -1.75
N ARG A 49 9.94 14.48 -1.11
CA ARG A 49 10.38 15.84 -1.41
C ARG A 49 10.97 15.95 -2.81
N TYR A 50 11.69 14.94 -3.26
CA TYR A 50 12.19 14.86 -4.63
C TYR A 50 11.04 14.87 -5.64
N ILE A 51 10.02 14.06 -5.39
CA ILE A 51 8.83 14.01 -6.25
C ILE A 51 8.12 15.36 -6.29
N ALA A 52 7.97 16.01 -5.14
CA ALA A 52 7.34 17.32 -5.04
C ALA A 52 8.12 18.39 -5.82
N THR A 53 9.44 18.35 -5.72
CA THR A 53 10.31 19.27 -6.46
C THR A 53 10.19 19.07 -7.97
N CYS A 54 10.19 17.81 -8.42
CA CYS A 54 10.01 17.49 -9.84
C CYS A 54 8.65 17.96 -10.35
N ARG A 55 7.60 17.75 -9.56
CA ARG A 55 6.25 18.19 -9.92
C ARG A 55 6.20 19.72 -10.09
N ASN A 56 6.74 20.45 -9.13
CA ASN A 56 6.75 21.92 -9.19
C ASN A 56 7.55 22.44 -10.38
N LYS A 57 8.67 21.80 -10.66
CA LYS A 57 9.52 22.16 -11.79
C LYS A 57 8.77 21.98 -13.12
N VAL A 58 8.10 20.84 -13.30
CA VAL A 58 7.38 20.52 -14.54
C VAL A 58 6.15 21.43 -14.71
N VAL A 59 5.43 21.71 -13.64
CA VAL A 59 4.22 22.54 -13.69
C VAL A 59 4.56 24.02 -13.91
N ASN A 60 5.62 24.52 -13.27
CA ASN A 60 5.99 25.93 -13.35
C ASN A 60 6.79 26.28 -14.61
N GLU A 61 7.53 25.33 -15.15
CA GLU A 61 8.28 25.51 -16.38
C GLU A 61 7.57 24.80 -17.52
N HIS A 62 6.86 25.53 -18.37
CA HIS A 62 6.02 24.96 -19.44
C HIS A 62 6.79 24.09 -20.44
N GLU A 63 8.07 24.34 -20.62
CA GLU A 63 8.91 23.61 -21.56
C GLU A 63 9.88 22.65 -20.87
N ALA A 64 9.84 22.57 -19.54
CA ALA A 64 10.76 21.70 -18.82
C ALA A 64 10.35 20.25 -19.02
N GLN A 65 11.27 19.46 -19.57
CA GLN A 65 11.16 18.02 -19.57
C GLN A 65 11.91 17.48 -18.37
N LEU A 66 11.39 16.44 -17.77
CA LEU A 66 12.12 15.75 -16.72
C LEU A 66 13.38 15.13 -17.31
N GLU A 67 14.53 15.54 -16.79
CA GLU A 67 15.81 15.02 -17.24
C GLU A 67 15.91 13.51 -17.01
N ASP A 68 15.27 13.03 -15.94
CA ASP A 68 15.27 11.61 -15.60
C ASP A 68 13.85 11.15 -15.27
N GLN A 69 13.04 10.98 -16.30
CA GLN A 69 11.68 10.54 -16.18
C GLN A 69 11.56 9.14 -15.55
N GLN A 70 12.49 8.26 -15.91
CA GLN A 70 12.50 6.89 -15.37
C GLN A 70 12.75 6.90 -13.87
N LYS A 71 13.69 7.72 -13.40
CA LYS A 71 13.98 7.86 -11.98
C LYS A 71 12.76 8.38 -11.22
N PHE A 72 12.08 9.38 -11.79
CA PHE A 72 10.85 9.92 -11.20
C PHE A 72 9.78 8.83 -11.07
N ILE A 73 9.55 8.06 -12.13
CA ILE A 73 8.56 6.99 -12.13
C ILE A 73 8.93 5.91 -11.12
N MET A 74 10.19 5.53 -11.04
CA MET A 74 10.67 4.55 -10.07
C MET A 74 10.45 5.03 -8.63
N MET A 75 10.75 6.28 -8.35
CA MET A 75 10.51 6.85 -7.02
C MET A 75 9.03 6.91 -6.68
N CYS A 76 8.18 7.27 -7.64
CA CYS A 76 6.73 7.25 -7.45
C CYS A 76 6.23 5.84 -7.16
N ASN A 77 6.70 4.84 -7.90
CA ASN A 77 6.33 3.45 -7.68
C ASN A 77 6.76 2.96 -6.31
N ASP A 78 7.98 3.29 -5.89
CA ASP A 78 8.50 2.91 -4.58
C ASP A 78 7.66 3.54 -3.46
N CYS A 79 7.34 4.83 -3.58
CA CYS A 79 6.53 5.54 -2.60
C CYS A 79 5.11 4.99 -2.54
N GLU A 80 4.47 4.76 -3.69
CA GLU A 80 3.14 4.18 -3.74
C GLU A 80 3.12 2.79 -3.12
N LYS A 81 4.13 1.99 -3.38
CA LYS A 81 4.25 0.64 -2.82
C LYS A 81 4.38 0.67 -1.30
N GLU A 82 5.21 1.57 -0.77
CA GLU A 82 5.40 1.69 0.67
C GLU A 82 4.21 2.34 1.38
N LEU A 83 3.55 3.30 0.72
CA LEU A 83 2.39 3.98 1.28
C LEU A 83 1.11 3.15 1.19
N THR A 84 1.03 2.24 0.22
CA THR A 84 -0.12 1.34 0.11
C THR A 84 -0.10 0.36 1.28
N PRO A 85 -1.24 0.19 2.00
CA PRO A 85 -1.24 -0.69 3.17
C PRO A 85 -1.04 -2.15 2.76
N ARG A 86 0.15 -2.67 3.02
CA ARG A 86 0.46 -4.09 2.84
C ARG A 86 -0.39 -4.95 3.78
N SER A 87 -0.77 -4.35 4.91
CA SER A 87 -1.57 -5.03 5.92
C SER A 87 -2.89 -5.57 5.37
N GLY A 88 -3.53 -4.88 4.42
CA GLY A 88 -4.78 -5.34 3.84
C GLY A 88 -4.65 -6.68 3.13
N ARG A 89 -3.69 -6.80 2.22
CA ARG A 89 -3.46 -8.05 1.49
C ARG A 89 -2.88 -9.14 2.37
N PHE A 90 -1.98 -8.78 3.26
CA PHE A 90 -1.37 -9.72 4.18
C PHE A 90 -2.41 -10.29 5.14
N ILE A 91 -3.27 -9.45 5.71
CA ILE A 91 -4.36 -9.87 6.59
C ILE A 91 -5.31 -10.81 5.87
N TRP A 92 -5.67 -10.50 4.63
CA TRP A 92 -6.52 -11.36 3.82
C TRP A 92 -5.90 -12.74 3.59
N ARG A 93 -4.62 -12.79 3.22
CA ARG A 93 -3.90 -14.05 3.02
C ARG A 93 -3.82 -14.87 4.31
N VAL A 94 -3.50 -14.21 5.40
CA VAL A 94 -3.42 -14.87 6.72
C VAL A 94 -4.79 -15.38 7.13
N ALA A 95 -5.84 -14.57 6.94
CA ALA A 95 -7.21 -14.99 7.26
C ALA A 95 -7.64 -16.21 6.45
N ILE A 96 -7.38 -16.23 5.14
CA ILE A 96 -7.70 -17.35 4.27
C ILE A 96 -6.92 -18.60 4.70
N LEU A 97 -5.62 -18.46 4.98
CA LEU A 97 -4.79 -19.57 5.45
C LEU A 97 -5.29 -20.14 6.77
N LEU A 98 -5.65 -19.28 7.71
CA LEU A 98 -6.20 -19.70 9.01
C LEU A 98 -7.51 -20.45 8.82
N MET A 99 -8.40 -19.95 7.98
CA MET A 99 -9.66 -20.62 7.67
C MET A 99 -9.44 -21.99 7.04
N MET A 100 -8.50 -22.10 6.11
CA MET A 100 -8.14 -23.37 5.48
C MET A 100 -7.57 -24.36 6.49
N VAL A 101 -6.66 -23.91 7.35
CA VAL A 101 -6.06 -24.75 8.38
C VAL A 101 -7.12 -25.24 9.37
N MET A 102 -7.99 -24.35 9.82
CA MET A 102 -9.09 -24.72 10.73
C MET A 102 -10.06 -25.72 10.09
N THR A 103 -10.40 -25.51 8.83
CA THR A 103 -11.28 -26.41 8.09
C THR A 103 -10.66 -27.79 7.93
N LEU A 104 -9.37 -27.86 7.55
CA LEU A 104 -8.64 -29.11 7.40
C LEU A 104 -8.48 -29.83 8.74
N ALA A 105 -8.19 -29.09 9.81
CA ALA A 105 -8.08 -29.65 11.15
C ALA A 105 -9.40 -30.22 11.61
N ALA A 106 -10.49 -29.52 11.41
CA ALA A 106 -11.84 -29.98 11.74
C ALA A 106 -12.21 -31.24 10.94
N ALA A 107 -11.94 -31.21 9.63
CA ALA A 107 -12.22 -32.34 8.76
C ALA A 107 -11.39 -33.56 9.15
N GLY A 108 -10.10 -33.35 9.44
CA GLY A 108 -9.20 -34.42 9.90
C GLY A 108 -9.63 -34.98 11.23
N PHE A 109 -10.01 -34.13 12.17
CA PHE A 109 -10.52 -34.56 13.48
C PHE A 109 -11.81 -35.36 13.31
N TYR A 110 -12.72 -34.85 12.49
CA TYR A 110 -14.00 -35.52 12.22
C TYR A 110 -13.77 -36.89 11.58
N TYR A 111 -12.88 -36.96 10.60
CA TYR A 111 -12.53 -38.22 9.92
C TYR A 111 -11.85 -39.22 10.86
N ALA A 112 -10.90 -38.76 11.66
CA ALA A 112 -10.16 -39.61 12.59
C ALA A 112 -11.05 -40.14 13.70
N ASN A 113 -12.07 -39.38 14.10
CA ASN A 113 -12.99 -39.77 15.17
C ASN A 113 -14.34 -40.27 14.66
N TRP A 114 -14.45 -40.50 13.37
CA TRP A 114 -15.69 -40.96 12.76
C TRP A 114 -16.21 -42.23 13.36
N ASP A 115 -15.35 -43.21 13.55
CA ASP A 115 -15.69 -44.49 14.16
C ASP A 115 -16.22 -44.31 15.59
N VAL A 116 -15.56 -43.46 16.36
CA VAL A 116 -15.97 -43.15 17.73
C VAL A 116 -17.32 -42.47 17.75
N LEU A 117 -17.52 -41.48 16.84
CA LEU A 117 -18.78 -40.73 16.73
C LEU A 117 -19.91 -41.69 16.29
N THR A 118 -19.65 -42.57 15.34
CA THR A 118 -20.61 -43.52 14.85
C THR A 118 -21.01 -44.50 15.95
N LEU A 119 -20.05 -45.02 16.67
CA LEU A 119 -20.29 -45.88 17.82
C LEU A 119 -21.08 -45.16 18.90
N HIS A 120 -20.77 -43.90 19.17
CA HIS A 120 -21.44 -43.11 20.18
C HIS A 120 -22.88 -42.78 19.79
N LEU A 121 -23.12 -42.58 18.50
CA LEU A 121 -24.45 -42.30 17.99
C LEU A 121 -25.34 -43.54 17.90
N PHE A 122 -24.76 -44.68 17.58
CA PHE A 122 -25.51 -45.93 17.36
C PHE A 122 -25.47 -46.90 18.54
N SER A 123 -24.67 -46.61 19.56
CA SER A 123 -24.58 -47.47 20.74
C SER A 123 -25.62 -47.19 21.80
N LYS A 124 -26.53 -46.28 21.52
CA LYS A 124 -27.69 -46.08 22.35
C LYS A 124 -28.78 -47.02 21.94
#